data_1200538429d078a31d4489b0194cdf3f
#
_entry.id   1200538429d078a31d4489b0194cdf3f
#
_cell.length_a   1.000
_cell.length_b   1.000
_cell.length_c   1.000
_cell.angle_alpha   90.00
_cell.angle_beta   90.00
_cell.angle_gamma   90.00
#
_symmetry.space_group_name_H-M   'P 1'
#
loop_
_entity.id
_entity.type
_entity.pdbx_description
1 polymer ?
#
loop_
_entity_poly.entity_id
_entity_poly.type
_entity_poly.pdbx_seq_one_letter_code
_entity_poly.pdbx_strand_id
1 'polypeptide(L)'
;MKTLKMAAAASAVALIVAGCSSDEPATNNAGDVTELTWYMIGTPQPDLNDVMAELNAYTEEEIGVRVNMTQVDWGDYDERMNIITSSGENFDIAFASGGTYTLNAQRGAYLGLNDLLDSHGKEMKEAIDDALLEGASIEGELYGIPANKEIGQQRVFVFNGNLVEKYGFDTSQVSSYEDLEPMLAEIKENEPQITPFPASSTFQPIMPFDYVLGADMPVAFPLTGDTEQAINFLETEEAMAVFNTIRDFYEKGYIPADAASSNDPWPYNVENWFVRVEEYNPYAELLWERDAGYPIVTQPINDPVIKNESVTGSLQVVSATSRHPEKAVEFLNLLNTDPYVRNLVNYGIEGTHYEQVEEGIIRDLPARVENYNMPTYALGNHFILQLFENEPEDKWEAFETFNESAVPSPILGFHFDPSNVRTEIANLSNVASEYLAPIYTGSVDPEEYVPMAIKRMEDAGLEKVMDEVQAQYEEWKEVMEE
;
A
#
# COMPACT_ATOMS: atom_id res chain seq x y z
N MET A 1 -20.56 -9.44 -68.39
CA MET A 1 -20.89 -10.69 -69.06
C MET A 1 -20.56 -11.85 -68.17
N LYS A 2 -21.50 -12.55 -67.88
CA LYS A 2 -21.95 -13.89 -67.49
C LYS A 2 -22.36 -14.05 -66.08
N THR A 3 -23.62 -13.97 -65.89
CA THR A 3 -24.59 -14.59 -64.97
C THR A 3 -24.46 -16.10 -64.85
N LEU A 4 -24.74 -16.68 -63.66
CA LEU A 4 -25.58 -17.91 -63.51
C LEU A 4 -25.72 -18.16 -62.01
N LYS A 5 -26.86 -17.94 -61.39
CA LYS A 5 -28.08 -18.71 -61.12
C LYS A 5 -27.92 -19.88 -60.14
N MET A 6 -28.54 -19.67 -59.00
CA MET A 6 -29.49 -20.48 -58.23
C MET A 6 -29.45 -22.01 -58.34
N ALA A 7 -29.48 -22.68 -57.19
CA ALA A 7 -30.47 -23.75 -56.91
C ALA A 7 -30.62 -23.99 -55.40
N ALA A 8 -31.86 -23.84 -54.95
CA ALA A 8 -32.36 -24.28 -53.66
C ALA A 8 -32.75 -25.76 -53.71
N ALA A 9 -32.58 -26.52 -52.64
CA ALA A 9 -33.27 -27.77 -52.43
C ALA A 9 -33.63 -27.94 -50.95
N ALA A 10 -34.90 -27.93 -50.69
CA ALA A 10 -35.57 -28.33 -49.46
C ALA A 10 -35.93 -29.83 -49.51
N SER A 11 -35.83 -30.53 -48.35
CA SER A 11 -36.58 -31.78 -48.07
C SER A 11 -36.42 -32.04 -46.58
N ALA A 12 -37.40 -31.84 -45.76
CA ALA A 12 -38.53 -32.64 -45.31
C ALA A 12 -38.18 -33.79 -44.33
N VAL A 13 -38.50 -33.53 -43.07
CA VAL A 13 -39.19 -34.27 -42.00
C VAL A 13 -39.21 -35.81 -42.05
N ALA A 14 -38.79 -36.43 -40.92
CA ALA A 14 -39.41 -37.63 -40.39
C ALA A 14 -39.28 -37.66 -38.84
N LEU A 15 -40.41 -37.54 -38.15
CA LEU A 15 -40.62 -37.93 -36.77
C LEU A 15 -40.63 -39.46 -36.65
N ILE A 16 -39.91 -39.99 -35.67
CA ILE A 16 -40.22 -41.30 -35.04
C ILE A 16 -40.24 -41.11 -33.54
N VAL A 17 -41.41 -41.39 -32.96
CA VAL A 17 -41.73 -41.48 -31.53
C VAL A 17 -41.59 -42.94 -31.09
N ALA A 18 -41.07 -43.13 -29.89
CA ALA A 18 -41.36 -44.11 -28.90
C ALA A 18 -40.19 -44.97 -28.42
N GLY A 19 -40.00 -44.94 -27.11
CA GLY A 19 -39.21 -45.88 -26.34
C GLY A 19 -39.03 -45.38 -24.91
N CYS A 20 -40.06 -45.55 -24.06
CA CYS A 20 -39.92 -45.42 -22.60
C CYS A 20 -38.96 -46.48 -22.07
N SER A 21 -37.87 -46.11 -21.47
CA SER A 21 -37.23 -46.91 -20.42
C SER A 21 -36.98 -46.01 -19.25
N SER A 22 -37.53 -46.41 -18.12
CA SER A 22 -37.32 -45.82 -16.78
C SER A 22 -35.88 -46.06 -16.38
N ASP A 23 -35.06 -45.01 -16.47
CA ASP A 23 -33.83 -44.91 -15.69
C ASP A 23 -34.05 -43.87 -14.62
N GLU A 24 -33.81 -44.28 -13.35
CA GLU A 24 -33.76 -43.37 -12.21
C GLU A 24 -32.75 -42.26 -12.47
N PRO A 25 -33.06 -40.99 -12.15
CA PRO A 25 -32.06 -39.97 -12.21
C PRO A 25 -31.04 -40.24 -11.08
N ALA A 26 -29.83 -40.57 -11.47
CA ALA A 26 -28.70 -40.41 -10.60
C ALA A 26 -28.66 -38.93 -10.18
N THR A 27 -29.01 -38.64 -8.96
CA THR A 27 -28.82 -37.34 -8.31
C THR A 27 -27.33 -37.16 -8.15
N ASN A 28 -26.67 -36.66 -9.17
CA ASN A 28 -25.41 -35.93 -9.01
C ASN A 28 -25.78 -34.58 -8.41
N ASN A 29 -25.76 -34.48 -7.08
CA ASN A 29 -25.58 -33.25 -6.35
C ASN A 29 -24.12 -32.82 -6.47
N ALA A 30 -23.61 -32.58 -7.67
CA ALA A 30 -22.54 -31.63 -7.87
C ALA A 30 -23.25 -30.26 -7.88
N GLY A 31 -23.21 -29.54 -6.79
CA GLY A 31 -23.60 -28.12 -6.77
C GLY A 31 -22.87 -27.42 -7.92
N ASP A 32 -23.58 -26.51 -8.62
CA ASP A 32 -22.94 -25.72 -9.69
C ASP A 32 -21.72 -25.01 -9.09
N VAL A 33 -20.52 -25.35 -9.55
CA VAL A 33 -19.28 -24.67 -9.14
C VAL A 33 -19.26 -23.28 -9.76
N THR A 34 -19.09 -22.27 -8.94
CA THR A 34 -19.04 -20.87 -9.38
C THR A 34 -17.62 -20.50 -9.82
N GLU A 35 -17.47 -20.02 -11.04
CA GLU A 35 -16.20 -19.49 -11.56
C GLU A 35 -16.08 -18.01 -11.23
N LEU A 36 -14.99 -17.62 -10.54
CA LEU A 36 -14.65 -16.23 -10.23
C LEU A 36 -13.38 -15.81 -11.01
N THR A 37 -13.37 -14.57 -11.46
CA THR A 37 -12.20 -13.93 -12.05
C THR A 37 -11.53 -13.03 -11.02
N TRP A 38 -10.20 -13.11 -10.90
CA TRP A 38 -9.41 -12.32 -9.96
C TRP A 38 -8.23 -11.65 -10.67
N TYR A 39 -8.24 -10.32 -10.75
CA TYR A 39 -7.11 -9.54 -11.27
C TYR A 39 -6.19 -9.13 -10.13
N MET A 40 -4.91 -9.50 -10.26
CA MET A 40 -3.89 -9.24 -9.23
C MET A 40 -2.70 -8.51 -9.84
N ILE A 41 -2.20 -7.49 -9.13
CA ILE A 41 -0.96 -6.81 -9.50
C ILE A 41 0.24 -7.72 -9.23
N GLY A 42 1.25 -7.65 -10.07
CA GLY A 42 2.53 -8.35 -9.89
C GLY A 42 3.03 -9.01 -11.15
N THR A 43 4.32 -9.28 -11.17
CA THR A 43 4.94 -10.00 -12.29
C THR A 43 4.30 -11.38 -12.44
N PRO A 44 3.82 -11.76 -13.64
CA PRO A 44 3.22 -13.07 -13.86
C PRO A 44 4.15 -14.23 -13.46
N GLN A 45 3.64 -15.14 -12.64
CA GLN A 45 4.41 -16.23 -12.07
C GLN A 45 4.34 -17.48 -12.97
N PRO A 46 5.47 -18.13 -13.30
CA PRO A 46 5.48 -19.33 -14.13
C PRO A 46 4.60 -20.48 -13.59
N ASP A 47 4.62 -20.72 -12.28
CA ASP A 47 3.91 -21.83 -11.64
C ASP A 47 2.51 -21.45 -11.12
N LEU A 48 2.00 -20.25 -11.49
CA LEU A 48 0.67 -19.77 -11.06
C LEU A 48 -0.44 -20.80 -11.34
N ASN A 49 -0.44 -21.43 -12.52
CA ASN A 49 -1.49 -22.38 -12.89
C ASN A 49 -1.50 -23.63 -12.00
N ASP A 50 -0.34 -24.11 -11.55
CA ASP A 50 -0.24 -25.26 -10.68
C ASP A 50 -0.74 -24.93 -9.27
N VAL A 51 -0.39 -23.75 -8.75
CA VAL A 51 -0.90 -23.25 -7.47
C VAL A 51 -2.41 -23.04 -7.51
N MET A 52 -2.93 -22.43 -8.59
CA MET A 52 -4.36 -22.23 -8.76
C MET A 52 -5.13 -23.54 -8.92
N ALA A 53 -4.52 -24.58 -9.50
CA ALA A 53 -5.16 -25.89 -9.57
C ALA A 53 -5.35 -26.52 -8.19
N GLU A 54 -4.36 -26.40 -7.30
CA GLU A 54 -4.45 -26.87 -5.91
C GLU A 54 -5.43 -26.04 -5.08
N LEU A 55 -5.37 -24.70 -5.19
CA LEU A 55 -6.33 -23.81 -4.56
C LEU A 55 -7.77 -24.15 -4.96
N ASN A 56 -8.01 -24.34 -6.26
CA ASN A 56 -9.34 -24.63 -6.78
C ASN A 56 -9.86 -26.00 -6.33
N ALA A 57 -9.00 -26.99 -6.15
CA ALA A 57 -9.43 -28.28 -5.60
C ALA A 57 -9.97 -28.11 -4.17
N TYR A 58 -9.35 -27.25 -3.37
CA TYR A 58 -9.77 -26.96 -2.01
C TYR A 58 -11.04 -26.09 -1.98
N THR A 59 -11.07 -24.98 -2.72
CA THR A 59 -12.20 -24.04 -2.67
C THR A 59 -13.47 -24.60 -3.32
N GLU A 60 -13.37 -25.52 -4.27
CA GLU A 60 -14.53 -26.26 -4.78
C GLU A 60 -15.17 -27.14 -3.70
N GLU A 61 -14.36 -27.81 -2.87
CA GLU A 61 -14.85 -28.66 -1.78
C GLU A 61 -15.49 -27.82 -0.66
N GLU A 62 -14.82 -26.74 -0.25
CA GLU A 62 -15.24 -25.94 0.91
C GLU A 62 -16.41 -25.00 0.63
N ILE A 63 -16.38 -24.28 -0.51
CA ILE A 63 -17.36 -23.21 -0.81
C ILE A 63 -18.00 -23.30 -2.20
N GLY A 64 -17.67 -24.33 -2.99
CA GLY A 64 -18.20 -24.50 -4.35
C GLY A 64 -17.72 -23.40 -5.31
N VAL A 65 -16.48 -22.92 -5.17
CA VAL A 65 -15.90 -21.85 -5.95
C VAL A 65 -14.63 -22.29 -6.64
N ARG A 66 -14.43 -21.83 -7.85
CA ARG A 66 -13.21 -21.90 -8.63
C ARG A 66 -12.73 -20.50 -8.97
N VAL A 67 -11.47 -20.18 -8.72
CA VAL A 67 -10.90 -18.86 -8.93
C VAL A 67 -9.91 -18.90 -10.08
N ASN A 68 -10.05 -17.97 -11.03
CA ASN A 68 -9.15 -17.77 -12.16
C ASN A 68 -8.37 -16.47 -11.94
N MET A 69 -7.15 -16.56 -11.39
CA MET A 69 -6.28 -15.41 -11.17
C MET A 69 -5.58 -15.02 -12.47
N THR A 70 -5.59 -13.72 -12.78
CA THR A 70 -4.79 -13.11 -13.84
C THR A 70 -3.85 -12.09 -13.19
N GLN A 71 -2.55 -12.35 -13.25
CA GLN A 71 -1.55 -11.36 -12.82
C GLN A 71 -1.25 -10.41 -13.98
N VAL A 72 -1.22 -9.12 -13.66
CA VAL A 72 -0.82 -8.04 -14.56
C VAL A 72 0.40 -7.35 -13.99
N ASP A 73 1.43 -7.18 -14.81
CA ASP A 73 2.71 -6.60 -14.38
C ASP A 73 2.54 -5.18 -13.81
N TRP A 74 3.44 -4.83 -12.90
CA TRP A 74 3.43 -3.58 -12.12
C TRP A 74 3.18 -2.32 -12.94
N GLY A 75 3.84 -2.21 -14.09
CA GLY A 75 3.74 -1.02 -14.95
C GLY A 75 2.46 -0.94 -15.78
N ASP A 76 1.74 -2.05 -15.94
CA ASP A 76 0.59 -2.16 -16.83
C ASP A 76 -0.74 -2.29 -16.07
N TYR A 77 -0.69 -2.54 -14.75
CA TYR A 77 -1.86 -2.89 -13.95
C TYR A 77 -2.93 -1.80 -13.96
N ASP A 78 -2.56 -0.57 -13.64
CA ASP A 78 -3.51 0.54 -13.52
C ASP A 78 -4.17 0.86 -14.87
N GLU A 79 -3.40 0.86 -15.97
CA GLU A 79 -3.93 1.06 -17.31
C GLU A 79 -4.91 -0.07 -17.68
N ARG A 80 -4.55 -1.32 -17.39
CA ARG A 80 -5.41 -2.49 -17.65
C ARG A 80 -6.71 -2.41 -16.86
N MET A 81 -6.66 -2.11 -15.56
CA MET A 81 -7.85 -2.00 -14.72
C MET A 81 -8.74 -0.81 -15.11
N ASN A 82 -8.13 0.32 -15.52
CA ASN A 82 -8.88 1.45 -16.07
C ASN A 82 -9.66 1.09 -17.35
N ILE A 83 -9.08 0.27 -18.23
CA ILE A 83 -9.77 -0.23 -19.42
C ILE A 83 -10.94 -1.15 -19.03
N ILE A 84 -10.71 -2.11 -18.15
CA ILE A 84 -11.71 -3.08 -17.67
C ILE A 84 -12.90 -2.36 -17.03
N THR A 85 -12.65 -1.48 -16.07
CA THR A 85 -13.69 -0.75 -15.34
C THR A 85 -14.46 0.20 -16.23
N SER A 86 -13.79 0.92 -17.15
CA SER A 86 -14.44 1.88 -18.06
C SER A 86 -15.20 1.22 -19.20
N SER A 87 -14.80 0.02 -19.63
CA SER A 87 -15.51 -0.73 -20.69
C SER A 87 -16.73 -1.50 -20.16
N GLY A 88 -16.85 -1.67 -18.83
CA GLY A 88 -17.86 -2.53 -18.23
C GLY A 88 -17.57 -4.02 -18.44
N GLU A 89 -16.33 -4.40 -18.72
CA GLU A 89 -15.89 -5.80 -18.74
C GLU A 89 -16.13 -6.42 -17.37
N ASN A 90 -16.76 -7.60 -17.34
CA ASN A 90 -17.07 -8.25 -16.08
C ASN A 90 -15.83 -8.85 -15.45
N PHE A 91 -15.64 -8.58 -14.18
CA PHE A 91 -14.70 -9.25 -13.28
C PHE A 91 -15.34 -9.42 -11.90
N ASP A 92 -14.79 -10.27 -11.06
CA ASP A 92 -15.35 -10.49 -9.72
C ASP A 92 -14.48 -9.83 -8.64
N ILE A 93 -13.19 -10.12 -8.63
CA ILE A 93 -12.24 -9.60 -7.64
C ILE A 93 -11.07 -8.91 -8.34
N ALA A 94 -10.58 -7.83 -7.74
CA ALA A 94 -9.36 -7.17 -8.20
C ALA A 94 -8.59 -6.53 -7.05
N PHE A 95 -7.26 -6.41 -7.22
CA PHE A 95 -6.43 -5.56 -6.38
C PHE A 95 -6.76 -4.09 -6.64
N ALA A 96 -6.78 -3.29 -5.60
CA ALA A 96 -6.88 -1.83 -5.68
C ALA A 96 -5.99 -1.16 -4.65
N SER A 97 -5.58 0.07 -4.90
CA SER A 97 -4.76 0.83 -3.96
C SER A 97 -4.95 2.33 -4.10
N GLY A 98 -4.75 3.06 -3.01
CA GLY A 98 -4.66 4.52 -2.93
C GLY A 98 -5.77 5.27 -3.66
N GLY A 99 -5.38 6.29 -4.41
CA GLY A 99 -6.33 7.16 -5.12
C GLY A 99 -7.13 6.45 -6.22
N THR A 100 -6.65 5.34 -6.80
CA THR A 100 -7.42 4.55 -7.76
C THR A 100 -8.57 3.82 -7.09
N TYR A 101 -8.40 3.36 -5.85
CA TYR A 101 -9.46 2.78 -5.04
C TYR A 101 -10.60 3.78 -4.81
N THR A 102 -10.30 4.91 -4.21
CA THR A 102 -11.28 5.97 -3.89
C THR A 102 -12.04 6.43 -5.15
N LEU A 103 -11.30 6.75 -6.21
CA LEU A 103 -11.89 7.24 -7.46
C LEU A 103 -12.85 6.23 -8.10
N ASN A 104 -12.49 4.94 -8.12
CA ASN A 104 -13.32 3.91 -8.73
C ASN A 104 -14.53 3.54 -7.85
N ALA A 105 -14.39 3.56 -6.53
CA ALA A 105 -15.51 3.40 -5.60
C ALA A 105 -16.56 4.50 -5.81
N GLN A 106 -16.14 5.77 -5.82
CA GLN A 106 -17.03 6.92 -6.05
C GLN A 106 -17.70 6.89 -7.44
N ARG A 107 -17.07 6.29 -8.44
CA ARG A 107 -17.66 6.08 -9.78
C ARG A 107 -18.59 4.88 -9.87
N GLY A 108 -18.76 4.13 -8.78
CA GLY A 108 -19.59 2.93 -8.74
C GLY A 108 -19.02 1.74 -9.50
N ALA A 109 -17.68 1.65 -9.66
CA ALA A 109 -17.03 0.50 -10.27
C ALA A 109 -16.92 -0.68 -9.28
N TYR A 110 -16.90 -0.39 -7.99
CA TYR A 110 -16.80 -1.37 -6.90
C TYR A 110 -18.12 -1.48 -6.13
N LEU A 111 -18.40 -2.67 -5.63
CA LEU A 111 -19.59 -2.97 -4.86
C LEU A 111 -19.38 -2.57 -3.39
N GLY A 112 -20.40 -1.96 -2.76
CA GLY A 112 -20.43 -1.79 -1.31
C GLY A 112 -20.51 -3.13 -0.60
N LEU A 113 -19.70 -3.34 0.42
CA LEU A 113 -19.48 -4.66 1.02
C LEU A 113 -20.08 -4.83 2.42
N ASN A 114 -20.62 -3.78 3.06
CA ASN A 114 -21.08 -3.85 4.46
C ASN A 114 -22.07 -4.99 4.69
N ASP A 115 -23.13 -5.07 3.89
CA ASP A 115 -24.17 -6.13 4.02
C ASP A 115 -23.61 -7.53 3.71
N LEU A 116 -22.68 -7.63 2.75
CA LEU A 116 -22.05 -8.90 2.37
C LEU A 116 -21.06 -9.38 3.42
N LEU A 117 -20.35 -8.49 4.08
CA LEU A 117 -19.47 -8.84 5.19
C LEU A 117 -20.26 -9.42 6.36
N ASP A 118 -21.39 -8.82 6.70
CA ASP A 118 -22.25 -9.31 7.79
C ASP A 118 -22.85 -10.69 7.52
N SER A 119 -23.06 -11.05 6.25
CA SER A 119 -23.69 -12.30 5.84
C SER A 119 -22.73 -13.39 5.33
N HIS A 120 -21.64 -13.03 4.68
CA HIS A 120 -20.71 -13.96 3.98
C HIS A 120 -19.24 -13.77 4.35
N GLY A 121 -18.87 -12.70 5.07
CA GLY A 121 -17.50 -12.34 5.43
C GLY A 121 -17.30 -12.06 6.91
N LYS A 122 -18.18 -12.57 7.78
CA LYS A 122 -18.18 -12.21 9.19
C LYS A 122 -16.88 -12.53 9.92
N GLU A 123 -16.30 -13.71 9.66
CA GLU A 123 -15.04 -14.13 10.29
C GLU A 123 -13.88 -13.24 9.85
N MET A 124 -13.83 -12.89 8.57
CA MET A 124 -12.88 -11.94 8.02
C MET A 124 -13.03 -10.54 8.65
N LYS A 125 -14.28 -10.05 8.77
CA LYS A 125 -14.56 -8.76 9.42
C LYS A 125 -14.11 -8.73 10.88
N GLU A 126 -14.29 -9.84 11.62
CA GLU A 126 -13.84 -9.98 13.01
C GLU A 126 -12.31 -10.11 13.15
N ALA A 127 -11.62 -10.56 12.09
CA ALA A 127 -10.17 -10.74 12.08
C ALA A 127 -9.38 -9.47 11.66
N ILE A 128 -10.05 -8.53 10.99
CA ILE A 128 -9.42 -7.28 10.51
C ILE A 128 -9.58 -6.19 11.58
N ASP A 129 -8.53 -5.44 11.83
CA ASP A 129 -8.56 -4.32 12.77
C ASP A 129 -9.60 -3.26 12.36
N ASP A 130 -10.36 -2.73 13.33
CA ASP A 130 -11.41 -1.74 13.09
C ASP A 130 -10.86 -0.48 12.39
N ALA A 131 -9.65 -0.04 12.73
CA ALA A 131 -9.02 1.12 12.09
C ALA A 131 -8.72 0.89 10.59
N LEU A 132 -8.44 -0.38 10.19
CA LEU A 132 -8.32 -0.74 8.77
C LEU A 132 -9.66 -0.63 8.05
N LEU A 133 -10.75 -1.12 8.67
CA LEU A 133 -12.09 -1.05 8.10
C LEU A 133 -12.58 0.40 8.02
N GLU A 134 -12.34 1.20 9.07
CA GLU A 134 -12.68 2.63 9.11
C GLU A 134 -11.91 3.40 8.03
N GLY A 135 -10.58 3.27 8.01
CA GLY A 135 -9.73 3.98 7.04
C GLY A 135 -9.94 3.57 5.58
N ALA A 136 -10.49 2.36 5.32
CA ALA A 136 -10.85 1.91 3.98
C ALA A 136 -12.29 2.29 3.58
N SER A 137 -13.15 2.69 4.53
CA SER A 137 -14.53 3.06 4.24
C SER A 137 -14.62 4.46 3.62
N ILE A 138 -15.50 4.61 2.65
CA ILE A 138 -15.81 5.88 1.98
C ILE A 138 -17.26 6.22 2.32
N GLU A 139 -17.48 7.32 3.04
CA GLU A 139 -18.82 7.73 3.51
C GLU A 139 -19.53 6.59 4.30
N GLY A 140 -18.79 5.85 5.12
CA GLY A 140 -19.31 4.76 5.95
C GLY A 140 -19.55 3.43 5.22
N GLU A 141 -19.29 3.34 3.91
CA GLU A 141 -19.38 2.10 3.12
C GLU A 141 -18.00 1.58 2.74
N LEU A 142 -17.77 0.30 2.98
CA LEU A 142 -16.52 -0.37 2.60
C LEU A 142 -16.63 -0.90 1.16
N TYR A 143 -15.72 -0.52 0.28
CA TYR A 143 -15.68 -0.97 -1.13
C TYR A 143 -14.53 -1.94 -1.43
N GLY A 144 -13.67 -2.21 -0.48
CA GLY A 144 -12.56 -3.14 -0.63
C GLY A 144 -12.06 -3.66 0.71
N ILE A 145 -11.64 -4.91 0.73
CA ILE A 145 -11.09 -5.56 1.92
C ILE A 145 -9.61 -5.18 2.02
N PRO A 146 -9.18 -4.44 3.04
CA PRO A 146 -7.77 -4.10 3.22
C PRO A 146 -6.95 -5.34 3.61
N ALA A 147 -5.69 -5.37 3.18
CA ALA A 147 -4.76 -6.38 3.65
C ALA A 147 -4.50 -6.16 5.14
N ASN A 148 -4.75 -7.20 5.95
CA ASN A 148 -4.51 -7.16 7.38
C ASN A 148 -3.03 -7.41 7.67
N LYS A 149 -2.30 -6.33 7.90
CA LYS A 149 -0.83 -6.31 8.03
C LYS A 149 -0.40 -5.19 8.99
N GLU A 150 0.89 -4.83 8.98
CA GLU A 150 1.33 -3.60 9.66
C GLU A 150 0.65 -2.37 9.03
N ILE A 151 0.10 -1.50 9.88
CA ILE A 151 -0.63 -0.29 9.47
C ILE A 151 -0.10 0.98 10.14
N GLY A 152 0.61 0.84 11.24
CA GLY A 152 1.28 1.96 11.89
C GLY A 152 2.40 2.50 11.00
N GLN A 153 2.40 3.80 10.73
CA GLN A 153 3.51 4.50 10.10
C GLN A 153 4.36 5.16 11.17
N GLN A 154 5.60 4.72 11.30
CA GLN A 154 6.58 5.31 12.20
C GLN A 154 7.84 5.66 11.43
N ARG A 155 8.35 6.87 11.64
CA ARG A 155 9.63 7.28 11.06
C ARG A 155 10.73 7.16 12.10
N VAL A 156 11.88 6.66 11.67
CA VAL A 156 13.04 6.46 12.54
C VAL A 156 14.29 7.07 11.91
N PHE A 157 15.19 7.52 12.79
CA PHE A 157 16.59 7.68 12.41
C PHE A 157 17.25 6.31 12.40
N VAL A 158 17.98 6.04 11.32
CA VAL A 158 18.75 4.82 11.10
C VAL A 158 20.21 5.19 11.07
N PHE A 159 20.99 4.64 12.00
CA PHE A 159 22.41 4.95 12.16
C PHE A 159 23.29 3.78 11.72
N ASN A 160 24.45 4.10 11.15
CA ASN A 160 25.53 3.15 10.98
C ASN A 160 26.08 2.74 12.35
N GLY A 161 25.78 1.50 12.78
CA GLY A 161 26.12 1.00 14.11
C GLY A 161 27.63 0.96 14.39
N ASN A 162 28.47 0.72 13.37
CA ASN A 162 29.93 0.77 13.51
C ASN A 162 30.40 2.15 13.95
N LEU A 163 29.79 3.21 13.42
CA LEU A 163 30.14 4.58 13.79
C LEU A 163 29.56 4.96 15.15
N VAL A 164 28.37 4.50 15.48
CA VAL A 164 27.76 4.67 16.83
C VAL A 164 28.68 4.05 17.89
N GLU A 165 29.13 2.81 17.70
CA GLU A 165 30.03 2.12 18.61
C GLU A 165 31.39 2.83 18.69
N LYS A 166 31.98 3.17 17.55
CA LYS A 166 33.31 3.81 17.45
C LYS A 166 33.41 5.11 18.23
N TYR A 167 32.36 5.94 18.17
CA TYR A 167 32.34 7.24 18.83
C TYR A 167 31.61 7.23 20.19
N GLY A 168 30.96 6.12 20.53
CA GLY A 168 30.19 5.97 21.78
C GLY A 168 28.98 6.89 21.85
N PHE A 169 28.30 7.09 20.70
CA PHE A 169 27.11 7.94 20.63
C PHE A 169 25.93 7.31 21.39
N ASP A 170 25.24 8.12 22.19
CA ASP A 170 23.95 7.76 22.81
C ASP A 170 22.81 8.23 21.89
N THR A 171 22.35 7.33 21.04
CA THR A 171 21.26 7.63 20.09
C THR A 171 19.88 7.70 20.76
N SER A 172 19.73 7.17 21.99
CA SER A 172 18.44 7.12 22.71
C SER A 172 17.91 8.50 23.12
N GLN A 173 18.76 9.53 23.06
CA GLN A 173 18.37 10.90 23.36
C GLN A 173 17.97 11.72 22.13
N VAL A 174 18.09 11.13 20.94
CA VAL A 174 17.76 11.81 19.68
C VAL A 174 16.26 11.72 19.45
N SER A 175 15.59 12.86 19.42
CA SER A 175 14.15 12.99 19.19
C SER A 175 13.80 13.98 18.08
N SER A 176 14.78 14.74 17.59
CA SER A 176 14.62 15.76 16.55
C SER A 176 15.84 15.81 15.65
N TYR A 177 15.75 16.55 14.55
CA TYR A 177 16.92 16.80 13.68
C TYR A 177 18.01 17.56 14.41
N GLU A 178 17.66 18.53 15.26
CA GLU A 178 18.61 19.34 16.02
C GLU A 178 19.50 18.48 16.92
N ASP A 179 18.95 17.41 17.50
CA ASP A 179 19.70 16.50 18.39
C ASP A 179 20.81 15.74 17.64
N LEU A 180 20.73 15.64 16.32
CA LEU A 180 21.78 15.00 15.50
C LEU A 180 23.05 15.84 15.36
N GLU A 181 22.93 17.16 15.50
CA GLU A 181 24.00 18.10 15.15
C GLU A 181 25.38 17.75 15.77
N PRO A 182 25.48 17.45 17.08
CA PRO A 182 26.78 17.10 17.68
C PRO A 182 27.41 15.83 17.07
N MET A 183 26.59 14.84 16.72
CA MET A 183 27.06 13.60 16.09
C MET A 183 27.50 13.86 14.65
N LEU A 184 26.71 14.63 13.88
CA LEU A 184 27.04 14.99 12.49
C LEU A 184 28.35 15.79 12.41
N ALA A 185 28.58 16.70 13.35
CA ALA A 185 29.83 17.47 13.44
C ALA A 185 31.04 16.58 13.70
N GLU A 186 30.94 15.65 14.62
CA GLU A 186 32.01 14.70 14.95
C GLU A 186 32.35 13.79 13.76
N ILE A 187 31.31 13.27 13.07
CA ILE A 187 31.50 12.46 11.85
C ILE A 187 32.13 13.28 10.73
N LYS A 188 31.65 14.51 10.50
CA LYS A 188 32.19 15.41 9.46
C LYS A 188 33.67 15.70 9.63
N GLU A 189 34.09 15.89 10.89
CA GLU A 189 35.50 16.22 11.21
C GLU A 189 36.42 14.99 11.07
N ASN A 190 35.95 13.80 11.47
CA ASN A 190 36.80 12.64 11.64
C ASN A 190 36.69 11.59 10.54
N GLU A 191 35.60 11.60 9.73
CA GLU A 191 35.31 10.60 8.70
C GLU A 191 35.12 11.25 7.31
N PRO A 192 36.20 11.67 6.64
CA PRO A 192 36.09 12.43 5.39
C PRO A 192 35.43 11.67 4.22
N GLN A 193 35.34 10.34 4.30
CA GLN A 193 34.68 9.49 3.30
C GLN A 193 33.20 9.19 3.62
N ILE A 194 32.72 9.59 4.80
CA ILE A 194 31.35 9.38 5.25
C ILE A 194 30.54 10.65 5.01
N THR A 195 29.37 10.50 4.42
CA THR A 195 28.36 11.56 4.39
C THR A 195 27.59 11.53 5.69
N PRO A 196 27.64 12.58 6.53
CA PRO A 196 26.98 12.57 7.83
C PRO A 196 25.47 12.35 7.73
N PHE A 197 24.79 13.07 6.82
CA PHE A 197 23.36 12.97 6.57
C PHE A 197 23.10 12.84 5.06
N PRO A 198 22.97 11.62 4.51
CA PRO A 198 22.69 11.40 3.12
C PRO A 198 21.26 11.85 2.78
N ALA A 199 21.14 12.71 1.77
CA ALA A 199 19.87 13.13 1.21
C ALA A 199 19.96 13.14 -0.31
N SER A 200 18.82 12.97 -0.97
CA SER A 200 18.66 13.07 -2.42
C SER A 200 17.42 13.90 -2.77
N SER A 201 17.12 14.07 -4.04
CA SER A 201 15.97 14.84 -4.50
C SER A 201 14.61 14.29 -4.04
N THR A 202 14.60 13.04 -3.56
CA THR A 202 13.40 12.37 -3.02
C THR A 202 13.31 12.46 -1.49
N PHE A 203 14.27 13.11 -0.83
CA PHE A 203 14.24 13.27 0.62
C PHE A 203 13.05 14.16 1.03
N GLN A 204 12.29 13.67 1.99
CA GLN A 204 11.17 14.38 2.62
C GLN A 204 11.40 14.41 4.13
N PRO A 205 11.55 15.60 4.74
CA PRO A 205 11.71 15.72 6.17
C PRO A 205 10.44 15.28 6.91
N ILE A 206 10.63 14.74 8.11
CA ILE A 206 9.52 14.32 8.96
C ILE A 206 8.95 15.55 9.65
N MET A 207 7.65 15.71 9.55
CA MET A 207 6.87 16.78 10.16
C MET A 207 5.55 16.23 10.69
N PRO A 208 4.93 16.85 11.70
CA PRO A 208 3.76 16.31 12.40
C PRO A 208 2.45 16.57 11.63
N PHE A 209 2.39 16.15 10.35
CA PHE A 209 1.25 16.38 9.49
C PHE A 209 0.75 15.08 8.82
N ASP A 210 -0.54 15.05 8.54
CA ASP A 210 -1.14 14.11 7.59
C ASP A 210 -1.45 14.84 6.27
N TYR A 211 -0.89 14.35 5.18
CA TYR A 211 -0.89 15.01 3.88
C TYR A 211 -2.04 14.49 3.01
N VAL A 212 -3.01 15.33 2.68
CA VAL A 212 -4.18 14.95 1.87
C VAL A 212 -3.82 14.54 0.44
N LEU A 213 -2.80 15.19 -0.13
CA LEU A 213 -2.36 15.02 -1.52
C LEU A 213 -0.93 14.48 -1.63
N GLY A 214 -0.38 13.94 -0.53
CA GLY A 214 1.02 13.53 -0.43
C GLY A 214 1.95 14.67 0.03
N ALA A 215 3.14 14.31 0.55
CA ALA A 215 4.09 15.26 1.12
C ALA A 215 4.76 16.21 0.11
N ASP A 216 4.53 16.01 -1.18
CA ASP A 216 4.94 16.92 -2.28
C ASP A 216 3.90 18.02 -2.52
N MET A 217 2.80 18.07 -1.75
CA MET A 217 1.75 19.08 -1.88
C MET A 217 1.54 19.78 -0.55
N PRO A 218 1.33 21.10 -0.54
CA PRO A 218 1.36 21.88 0.70
C PRO A 218 0.09 21.77 1.58
N VAL A 219 -0.85 20.90 1.23
CA VAL A 219 -2.14 20.75 1.93
C VAL A 219 -2.11 19.58 2.89
N ALA A 220 -2.29 19.85 4.17
CA ALA A 220 -2.21 18.85 5.22
C ALA A 220 -3.15 19.18 6.40
N PHE A 221 -3.36 18.19 7.27
CA PHE A 221 -3.94 18.37 8.59
C PHE A 221 -2.88 18.14 9.66
N PRO A 222 -2.83 18.96 10.73
CA PRO A 222 -1.94 18.71 11.84
C PRO A 222 -2.32 17.42 12.57
N LEU A 223 -1.32 16.62 12.97
CA LEU A 223 -1.54 15.43 13.81
C LEU A 223 -1.82 15.78 15.27
N THR A 224 -1.51 17.02 15.69
CA THR A 224 -1.73 17.52 17.03
C THR A 224 -2.18 18.99 16.99
N GLY A 225 -2.83 19.45 18.04
CA GLY A 225 -3.28 20.84 18.14
C GLY A 225 -4.66 21.03 17.48
N ASP A 226 -4.81 21.98 16.56
CA ASP A 226 -6.03 22.13 15.76
C ASP A 226 -6.01 21.17 14.58
N THR A 227 -6.57 20.00 14.79
CA THR A 227 -6.56 18.87 13.86
C THR A 227 -7.74 18.89 12.88
N GLU A 228 -8.64 19.86 12.96
CA GLU A 228 -9.86 19.93 12.13
C GLU A 228 -9.75 20.92 10.98
N GLN A 229 -8.60 21.60 10.86
CA GLN A 229 -8.39 22.62 9.84
C GLN A 229 -7.34 22.16 8.83
N ALA A 230 -7.71 22.14 7.55
CA ALA A 230 -6.75 22.01 6.47
C ALA A 230 -5.81 23.23 6.44
N ILE A 231 -4.51 22.98 6.39
CA ILE A 231 -3.50 24.04 6.43
C ILE A 231 -2.53 23.94 5.25
N ASN A 232 -1.91 25.08 4.90
CA ASN A 232 -0.67 25.09 4.16
C ASN A 232 0.48 24.87 5.14
N PHE A 233 1.02 23.65 5.21
CA PHE A 233 2.06 23.33 6.21
C PHE A 233 3.35 24.15 6.03
N LEU A 234 3.62 24.70 4.83
CA LEU A 234 4.78 25.57 4.60
C LEU A 234 4.72 26.89 5.40
N GLU A 235 3.54 27.28 5.88
CA GLU A 235 3.35 28.49 6.69
C GLU A 235 3.52 28.26 8.20
N THR A 236 3.75 27.00 8.62
CA THR A 236 3.84 26.64 10.03
C THR A 236 5.23 26.91 10.62
N GLU A 237 5.25 27.22 11.92
CA GLU A 237 6.52 27.38 12.66
C GLU A 237 7.29 26.06 12.74
N GLU A 238 6.57 24.94 12.83
CA GLU A 238 7.12 23.59 12.88
C GLU A 238 7.89 23.24 11.60
N ALA A 239 7.30 23.51 10.44
CA ALA A 239 7.96 23.26 9.16
C ALA A 239 9.18 24.15 8.97
N MET A 240 9.06 25.46 9.29
CA MET A 240 10.17 26.39 9.20
C MET A 240 11.32 26.01 10.12
N ALA A 241 11.07 25.53 11.33
CA ALA A 241 12.12 25.04 12.24
C ALA A 241 12.89 23.87 11.63
N VAL A 242 12.17 22.88 11.07
CA VAL A 242 12.79 21.75 10.38
C VAL A 242 13.60 22.21 9.16
N PHE A 243 13.07 23.09 8.32
CA PHE A 243 13.78 23.60 7.14
C PHE A 243 15.04 24.37 7.50
N ASN A 244 15.00 25.19 8.55
CA ASN A 244 16.15 25.91 9.04
C ASN A 244 17.23 24.94 9.56
N THR A 245 16.86 23.89 10.28
CA THR A 245 17.81 22.88 10.76
C THR A 245 18.45 22.12 9.60
N ILE A 246 17.67 21.68 8.61
CA ILE A 246 18.19 21.02 7.41
C ILE A 246 19.08 21.98 6.59
N ARG A 247 18.73 23.27 6.52
CA ARG A 247 19.59 24.31 5.92
C ARG A 247 20.93 24.40 6.63
N ASP A 248 20.96 24.44 7.95
CA ASP A 248 22.18 24.41 8.75
C ASP A 248 23.04 23.17 8.44
N PHE A 249 22.42 22.00 8.31
CA PHE A 249 23.12 20.77 7.94
C PHE A 249 23.77 20.89 6.55
N TYR A 250 23.05 21.45 5.58
CA TYR A 250 23.59 21.69 4.24
C TYR A 250 24.77 22.67 4.26
N GLU A 251 24.65 23.80 4.95
CA GLU A 251 25.71 24.82 5.04
C GLU A 251 26.98 24.30 5.74
N LYS A 252 26.82 23.44 6.75
CA LYS A 252 27.92 22.75 7.43
C LYS A 252 28.51 21.60 6.59
N GLY A 253 27.88 21.29 5.45
CA GLY A 253 28.29 20.22 4.53
C GLY A 253 28.04 18.82 5.08
N TYR A 254 27.06 18.65 5.96
CA TYR A 254 26.60 17.32 6.40
C TYR A 254 25.77 16.64 5.32
N ILE A 255 25.02 17.43 4.54
CA ILE A 255 24.24 17.01 3.37
C ILE A 255 25.07 17.23 2.10
N PRO A 256 25.00 16.34 1.09
CA PRO A 256 25.68 16.53 -0.19
C PRO A 256 25.25 17.81 -0.90
N ALA A 257 26.21 18.48 -1.54
CA ALA A 257 25.97 19.75 -2.22
C ALA A 257 25.01 19.66 -3.42
N ASP A 258 24.85 18.47 -4.00
CA ASP A 258 23.97 18.17 -5.13
C ASP A 258 22.67 17.44 -4.72
N ALA A 259 22.37 17.35 -3.43
CA ALA A 259 21.23 16.59 -2.89
C ALA A 259 19.90 16.91 -3.58
N ALA A 260 19.61 18.19 -3.84
CA ALA A 260 18.36 18.61 -4.49
C ALA A 260 18.17 18.07 -5.93
N SER A 261 19.23 17.61 -6.58
CA SER A 261 19.21 17.10 -7.96
C SER A 261 19.75 15.67 -8.09
N SER A 262 20.28 15.12 -7.01
CA SER A 262 20.82 13.75 -6.97
C SER A 262 19.70 12.74 -6.84
N ASN A 263 19.83 11.61 -7.56
CA ASN A 263 18.99 10.43 -7.38
C ASN A 263 19.78 9.28 -6.75
N ASP A 264 20.84 9.57 -5.99
CA ASP A 264 21.63 8.53 -5.31
C ASP A 264 20.74 7.81 -4.30
N PRO A 265 20.57 6.46 -4.41
CA PRO A 265 19.70 5.69 -3.52
C PRO A 265 20.35 5.42 -2.16
N TRP A 266 21.64 5.75 -1.97
CA TRP A 266 22.40 5.48 -0.74
C TRP A 266 22.26 4.03 -0.26
N PRO A 267 22.71 3.02 -1.03
CA PRO A 267 22.47 1.63 -0.72
C PRO A 267 23.16 1.21 0.59
N TYR A 268 22.49 0.39 1.39
CA TYR A 268 22.97 -0.04 2.72
C TYR A 268 24.34 -0.71 2.68
N ASN A 269 24.62 -1.52 1.67
CA ASN A 269 25.90 -2.24 1.53
C ASN A 269 27.09 -1.37 1.13
N VAL A 270 26.89 -0.06 0.97
CA VAL A 270 27.97 0.91 0.79
C VAL A 270 28.12 1.72 2.06
N GLU A 271 29.13 1.40 2.86
CA GLU A 271 29.36 2.02 4.17
C GLU A 271 29.95 3.43 4.00
N ASN A 272 29.16 4.38 3.45
CA ASN A 272 29.56 5.76 3.15
C ASN A 272 28.62 6.82 3.75
N TRP A 273 27.74 6.43 4.68
CA TRP A 273 26.76 7.27 5.34
C TRP A 273 26.74 7.02 6.87
N PHE A 274 26.24 8.02 7.63
CA PHE A 274 26.16 7.88 9.08
C PHE A 274 24.73 7.75 9.59
N VAL A 275 23.82 8.72 9.31
CA VAL A 275 22.43 8.67 9.75
C VAL A 275 21.50 9.06 8.63
N ARG A 276 20.42 8.32 8.48
CA ARG A 276 19.35 8.56 7.49
C ARG A 276 17.98 8.38 8.13
N VAL A 277 16.93 8.71 7.40
CA VAL A 277 15.53 8.57 7.82
C VAL A 277 14.87 7.45 7.02
N GLU A 278 14.18 6.56 7.72
CA GLU A 278 13.41 5.46 7.10
C GLU A 278 12.04 5.32 7.73
N GLU A 279 11.17 4.60 7.05
CA GLU A 279 9.92 4.12 7.60
C GLU A 279 10.15 2.78 8.30
N TYR A 280 9.63 2.68 9.52
CA TYR A 280 9.86 1.53 10.40
C TYR A 280 8.65 0.62 10.47
N ASN A 281 8.93 -0.65 10.50
CA ASN A 281 8.05 -1.69 11.01
C ASN A 281 8.88 -2.62 11.93
N PRO A 282 8.25 -3.42 12.78
CA PRO A 282 8.98 -4.31 13.68
C PRO A 282 9.97 -5.19 12.91
N TYR A 283 11.20 -5.26 13.43
CA TYR A 283 12.32 -6.01 12.85
C TYR A 283 12.89 -5.48 11.53
N ALA A 284 12.52 -4.27 11.10
CA ALA A 284 13.11 -3.67 9.90
C ALA A 284 14.64 -3.57 9.98
N GLU A 285 15.18 -3.33 11.19
CA GLU A 285 16.63 -3.29 11.45
C GLU A 285 17.32 -4.58 11.06
N LEU A 286 16.70 -5.75 11.24
CA LEU A 286 17.31 -7.04 10.85
C LEU A 286 17.47 -7.15 9.34
N LEU A 287 16.52 -6.61 8.57
CA LEU A 287 16.61 -6.56 7.11
C LEU A 287 17.70 -5.59 6.68
N TRP A 288 17.75 -4.41 7.30
CA TRP A 288 18.76 -3.40 7.01
C TRP A 288 20.17 -3.85 7.39
N GLU A 289 20.36 -4.56 8.54
CA GLU A 289 21.62 -5.17 8.93
C GLU A 289 22.10 -6.24 7.94
N ARG A 290 21.17 -7.10 7.49
CA ARG A 290 21.48 -8.12 6.49
C ARG A 290 21.94 -7.47 5.18
N ASP A 291 21.23 -6.42 4.73
CA ASP A 291 21.53 -5.73 3.48
C ASP A 291 22.81 -4.88 3.60
N ALA A 292 23.07 -4.29 4.75
CA ALA A 292 24.28 -3.54 5.06
C ALA A 292 25.50 -4.44 5.22
N GLY A 293 25.36 -5.58 5.88
CA GLY A 293 26.46 -6.44 6.31
C GLY A 293 27.21 -5.94 7.55
N TYR A 294 26.63 -4.96 8.26
CA TYR A 294 27.13 -4.39 9.52
C TYR A 294 25.96 -3.94 10.42
N PRO A 295 26.20 -3.72 11.74
CA PRO A 295 25.16 -3.34 12.67
C PRO A 295 24.45 -2.03 12.30
N ILE A 296 23.15 -2.01 12.50
CA ILE A 296 22.28 -0.85 12.35
C ILE A 296 21.67 -0.52 13.71
N VAL A 297 21.56 0.77 14.04
CA VAL A 297 20.88 1.25 15.23
C VAL A 297 19.72 2.13 14.79
N THR A 298 18.55 1.94 15.38
CA THR A 298 17.35 2.73 15.08
C THR A 298 16.96 3.58 16.29
N GLN A 299 16.38 4.76 16.00
CA GLN A 299 15.79 5.62 17.02
C GLN A 299 14.50 6.23 16.47
N PRO A 300 13.33 5.97 17.09
CA PRO A 300 12.06 6.57 16.68
C PRO A 300 12.06 8.09 16.77
N ILE A 301 11.41 8.73 15.81
CA ILE A 301 11.24 10.19 15.75
C ILE A 301 9.82 10.57 16.18
N ASN A 302 8.86 9.72 15.89
CA ASN A 302 7.44 9.91 16.22
C ASN A 302 6.85 8.59 16.74
N ASP A 303 5.72 8.69 17.42
CA ASP A 303 4.87 7.53 17.70
C ASP A 303 4.23 7.03 16.39
N PRO A 304 3.89 5.73 16.29
CA PRO A 304 3.22 5.20 15.12
C PRO A 304 1.85 5.88 14.90
N VAL A 305 1.53 6.20 13.65
CA VAL A 305 0.26 6.82 13.25
C VAL A 305 -0.40 5.99 12.15
N ILE A 306 -1.70 5.74 12.26
CA ILE A 306 -2.48 5.09 11.20
C ILE A 306 -3.01 6.19 10.27
N LYS A 307 -2.63 6.15 9.00
CA LYS A 307 -3.07 7.10 7.98
C LYS A 307 -3.82 6.39 6.85
N ASN A 308 -4.61 7.15 6.10
CA ASN A 308 -5.35 6.61 4.94
C ASN A 308 -4.44 5.85 3.96
N GLU A 309 -3.23 6.36 3.69
CA GLU A 309 -2.30 5.72 2.76
C GLU A 309 -1.80 4.35 3.24
N SER A 310 -1.63 4.14 4.56
CA SER A 310 -1.23 2.83 5.09
C SER A 310 -2.36 1.81 4.99
N VAL A 311 -3.60 2.26 5.15
CA VAL A 311 -4.80 1.42 5.08
C VAL A 311 -5.17 1.10 3.62
N THR A 312 -5.18 2.11 2.75
CA THR A 312 -5.60 1.95 1.35
C THR A 312 -4.48 1.50 0.42
N GLY A 313 -3.30 1.22 0.95
CA GLY A 313 -2.15 0.76 0.15
C GLY A 313 -2.36 -0.57 -0.56
N SER A 314 -3.25 -1.42 -0.03
CA SER A 314 -3.53 -2.76 -0.59
C SER A 314 -4.92 -3.23 -0.21
N LEU A 315 -5.82 -3.33 -1.19
CA LEU A 315 -7.19 -3.80 -0.99
C LEU A 315 -7.56 -4.84 -2.04
N GLN A 316 -8.50 -5.72 -1.69
CA GLN A 316 -9.20 -6.60 -2.63
C GLN A 316 -10.63 -6.10 -2.79
N VAL A 317 -10.98 -5.61 -3.99
CA VAL A 317 -12.31 -5.07 -4.29
C VAL A 317 -13.17 -6.10 -5.00
N VAL A 318 -14.49 -6.00 -4.81
CA VAL A 318 -15.48 -6.76 -5.58
C VAL A 318 -16.11 -5.83 -6.62
N SER A 319 -16.18 -6.28 -7.87
CA SER A 319 -16.75 -5.49 -8.96
C SER A 319 -18.26 -5.27 -8.76
N ALA A 320 -18.73 -4.05 -9.02
CA ALA A 320 -20.16 -3.75 -9.06
C ALA A 320 -20.90 -4.52 -10.17
N THR A 321 -20.18 -5.07 -11.17
CA THR A 321 -20.73 -5.88 -12.26
C THR A 321 -20.59 -7.38 -12.02
N SER A 322 -20.01 -7.82 -10.88
CA SER A 322 -19.91 -9.23 -10.53
C SER A 322 -21.30 -9.89 -10.51
N ARG A 323 -21.38 -11.09 -11.01
CA ARG A 323 -22.60 -11.90 -10.99
C ARG A 323 -22.68 -12.81 -9.78
N HIS A 324 -21.58 -12.87 -9.02
CA HIS A 324 -21.41 -13.80 -7.89
C HIS A 324 -20.76 -13.10 -6.68
N PRO A 325 -21.26 -11.90 -6.26
CA PRO A 325 -20.61 -11.12 -5.22
C PRO A 325 -20.55 -11.84 -3.87
N GLU A 326 -21.58 -12.64 -3.53
CA GLU A 326 -21.59 -13.44 -2.30
C GLU A 326 -20.43 -14.45 -2.32
N LYS A 327 -20.21 -15.12 -3.45
CA LYS A 327 -19.13 -16.09 -3.61
C LYS A 327 -17.75 -15.43 -3.64
N ALA A 328 -17.65 -14.22 -4.18
CA ALA A 328 -16.42 -13.44 -4.11
C ALA A 328 -16.06 -13.09 -2.66
N VAL A 329 -17.04 -12.68 -1.83
CA VAL A 329 -16.81 -12.40 -0.40
C VAL A 329 -16.53 -13.68 0.38
N GLU A 330 -17.19 -14.81 0.12
CA GLU A 330 -16.86 -16.11 0.72
C GLU A 330 -15.41 -16.53 0.41
N PHE A 331 -14.93 -16.33 -0.82
CA PHE A 331 -13.53 -16.59 -1.16
C PHE A 331 -12.56 -15.64 -0.43
N LEU A 332 -12.87 -14.34 -0.38
CA LEU A 332 -12.08 -13.37 0.36
C LEU A 332 -12.08 -13.66 1.87
N ASN A 333 -13.19 -14.20 2.41
CA ASN A 333 -13.25 -14.66 3.79
C ASN A 333 -12.23 -15.79 4.03
N LEU A 334 -12.19 -16.82 3.17
CA LEU A 334 -11.18 -17.88 3.27
C LEU A 334 -9.75 -17.33 3.14
N LEU A 335 -9.50 -16.42 2.20
CA LEU A 335 -8.18 -15.83 2.01
C LEU A 335 -7.68 -15.09 3.26
N ASN A 336 -8.58 -14.59 4.10
CA ASN A 336 -8.24 -13.84 5.31
C ASN A 336 -8.33 -14.65 6.61
N THR A 337 -8.94 -15.84 6.60
CA THR A 337 -9.21 -16.60 7.83
C THR A 337 -8.67 -18.04 7.79
N ASP A 338 -8.44 -18.59 6.60
CA ASP A 338 -7.91 -19.95 6.44
C ASP A 338 -6.39 -19.94 6.19
N PRO A 339 -5.57 -20.42 7.15
CA PRO A 339 -4.12 -20.47 6.99
C PRO A 339 -3.67 -21.29 5.77
N TYR A 340 -4.38 -22.38 5.41
CA TYR A 340 -4.01 -23.18 4.23
C TYR A 340 -4.14 -22.35 2.95
N VAL A 341 -5.31 -21.74 2.74
CA VAL A 341 -5.58 -20.89 1.56
C VAL A 341 -4.60 -19.72 1.49
N ARG A 342 -4.40 -19.05 2.62
CA ARG A 342 -3.51 -17.88 2.67
C ARG A 342 -2.05 -18.22 2.36
N ASN A 343 -1.52 -19.30 2.96
CA ASN A 343 -0.16 -19.74 2.74
C ASN A 343 0.04 -20.32 1.33
N LEU A 344 -0.92 -21.08 0.80
CA LEU A 344 -0.88 -21.60 -0.58
C LEU A 344 -0.81 -20.46 -1.60
N VAL A 345 -1.67 -19.45 -1.47
CA VAL A 345 -1.67 -18.29 -2.38
C VAL A 345 -0.38 -17.47 -2.24
N ASN A 346 0.20 -17.39 -1.03
CA ASN A 346 1.40 -16.60 -0.79
C ASN A 346 2.71 -17.31 -1.16
N TYR A 347 2.84 -18.56 -0.71
CA TYR A 347 4.11 -19.30 -0.78
C TYR A 347 4.12 -20.39 -1.85
N GLY A 348 2.94 -20.75 -2.39
CA GLY A 348 2.79 -21.83 -3.34
C GLY A 348 2.66 -23.20 -2.66
N ILE A 349 3.03 -24.26 -3.34
CA ILE A 349 2.81 -25.66 -2.99
C ILE A 349 3.95 -26.18 -2.10
N GLU A 350 3.60 -26.74 -0.94
CA GLU A 350 4.56 -27.43 -0.06
C GLU A 350 5.27 -28.59 -0.77
N GLY A 351 6.56 -28.72 -0.55
CA GLY A 351 7.42 -29.70 -1.21
C GLY A 351 7.85 -29.32 -2.62
N THR A 352 7.27 -28.28 -3.22
CA THR A 352 7.65 -27.71 -4.53
C THR A 352 8.29 -26.34 -4.37
N HIS A 353 7.59 -25.41 -3.72
CA HIS A 353 8.02 -24.02 -3.56
C HIS A 353 8.67 -23.78 -2.20
N TYR A 354 8.23 -24.47 -1.17
CA TYR A 354 8.79 -24.41 0.18
C TYR A 354 8.73 -25.77 0.85
N GLU A 355 9.48 -25.93 1.93
CA GLU A 355 9.39 -27.09 2.82
C GLU A 355 9.15 -26.63 4.26
N GLN A 356 8.34 -27.38 4.99
CA GLN A 356 8.14 -27.16 6.42
C GLN A 356 9.34 -27.73 7.17
N VAL A 357 10.05 -26.89 7.95
CA VAL A 357 11.20 -27.30 8.78
C VAL A 357 10.77 -27.64 10.19
N GLU A 358 9.76 -26.95 10.72
CA GLU A 358 9.04 -27.25 11.96
C GLU A 358 7.63 -26.66 11.88
N GLU A 359 6.77 -26.92 12.88
CA GLU A 359 5.39 -26.44 12.87
C GLU A 359 5.35 -24.91 12.79
N GLY A 360 4.73 -24.36 11.74
CA GLY A 360 4.63 -22.91 11.48
C GLY A 360 5.89 -22.27 10.89
N ILE A 361 6.99 -23.00 10.71
CA ILE A 361 8.26 -22.48 10.16
C ILE A 361 8.61 -23.16 8.85
N ILE A 362 8.89 -22.35 7.84
CA ILE A 362 9.17 -22.81 6.47
C ILE A 362 10.55 -22.36 5.99
N ARG A 363 11.01 -23.03 4.94
CA ARG A 363 12.20 -22.67 4.18
C ARG A 363 11.88 -22.64 2.71
N ASP A 364 12.40 -21.62 2.01
CA ASP A 364 12.29 -21.54 0.55
C ASP A 364 12.98 -22.69 -0.15
N LEU A 365 12.33 -23.22 -1.19
CA LEU A 365 12.96 -24.06 -2.19
C LEU A 365 13.25 -23.21 -3.45
N PRO A 366 14.19 -23.63 -4.32
CA PRO A 366 14.58 -22.86 -5.51
C PRO A 366 13.38 -22.44 -6.39
N ALA A 367 12.39 -23.32 -6.53
CA ALA A 367 11.20 -23.05 -7.34
C ALA A 367 10.39 -21.87 -6.83
N ARG A 368 10.37 -21.60 -5.50
CA ARG A 368 9.68 -20.42 -4.97
C ARG A 368 10.32 -19.12 -5.47
N VAL A 369 11.64 -19.04 -5.40
CA VAL A 369 12.38 -17.84 -5.82
C VAL A 369 12.32 -17.61 -7.33
N GLU A 370 12.37 -18.73 -8.10
CA GLU A 370 12.46 -18.66 -9.56
C GLU A 370 11.10 -18.58 -10.25
N ASN A 371 10.07 -19.25 -9.69
CA ASN A 371 8.81 -19.50 -10.39
C ASN A 371 7.56 -18.98 -9.69
N TYR A 372 7.60 -18.74 -8.36
CA TYR A 372 6.42 -18.34 -7.60
C TYR A 372 6.75 -17.44 -6.42
N ASN A 373 6.81 -16.13 -6.66
CA ASN A 373 7.10 -15.13 -5.66
C ASN A 373 6.00 -14.05 -5.66
N MET A 374 4.92 -14.32 -4.93
CA MET A 374 3.77 -13.42 -4.85
C MET A 374 4.08 -12.18 -3.98
N PRO A 375 3.50 -11.01 -4.32
CA PRO A 375 3.64 -9.80 -3.52
C PRO A 375 2.81 -9.93 -2.22
N THR A 376 3.43 -10.42 -1.16
CA THR A 376 2.79 -10.72 0.13
C THR A 376 1.94 -9.54 0.64
N TYR A 377 2.45 -8.31 0.56
CA TYR A 377 1.81 -7.10 1.07
C TYR A 377 0.45 -6.79 0.42
N ALA A 378 0.22 -7.31 -0.79
CA ALA A 378 -0.98 -7.06 -1.57
C ALA A 378 -2.11 -8.07 -1.31
N LEU A 379 -1.92 -9.01 -0.41
CA LEU A 379 -2.79 -10.17 -0.21
C LEU A 379 -3.23 -10.30 1.25
N GLY A 380 -4.50 -10.38 1.51
CA GLY A 380 -5.18 -10.91 2.67
C GLY A 380 -4.54 -10.66 4.05
N ASN A 381 -4.75 -11.60 4.96
CA ASN A 381 -4.26 -11.53 6.34
C ASN A 381 -2.82 -12.05 6.47
N HIS A 382 -1.90 -11.22 6.97
CA HIS A 382 -0.50 -11.60 7.19
C HIS A 382 -0.30 -12.39 8.48
N PHE A 383 -1.14 -12.17 9.50
CA PHE A 383 -0.98 -12.77 10.84
C PHE A 383 -1.23 -14.28 10.87
N ILE A 384 -1.76 -14.85 9.78
CA ILE A 384 -1.93 -16.30 9.61
C ILE A 384 -0.92 -16.94 8.65
N LEU A 385 0.11 -16.17 8.25
CA LEU A 385 1.23 -16.69 7.46
C LEU A 385 2.23 -17.45 8.32
N GLN A 386 2.80 -18.50 7.76
CA GLN A 386 3.95 -19.18 8.33
C GLN A 386 5.18 -18.28 8.27
N LEU A 387 6.10 -18.46 9.20
CA LEU A 387 7.35 -17.71 9.26
C LEU A 387 8.47 -18.45 8.51
N PHE A 388 9.43 -17.68 7.99
CA PHE A 388 10.67 -18.28 7.51
C PHE A 388 11.63 -18.60 8.67
N GLU A 389 12.47 -19.60 8.51
CA GLU A 389 13.46 -20.06 9.52
C GLU A 389 14.44 -18.97 10.01
N ASN A 390 14.54 -17.87 9.28
CA ASN A 390 15.40 -16.72 9.60
C ASN A 390 14.61 -15.50 10.09
N GLU A 391 13.31 -15.64 10.32
CA GLU A 391 12.46 -14.61 10.90
C GLU A 391 12.29 -14.82 12.42
N PRO A 392 12.09 -13.76 13.20
CA PRO A 392 11.78 -13.88 14.62
C PRO A 392 10.49 -14.67 14.86
N GLU A 393 10.48 -15.55 15.86
CA GLU A 393 9.33 -16.37 16.21
C GLU A 393 8.12 -15.56 16.65
N ASP A 394 8.35 -14.38 17.23
CA ASP A 394 7.34 -13.44 17.72
C ASP A 394 7.01 -12.32 16.73
N LYS A 395 7.39 -12.48 15.45
CA LYS A 395 7.19 -11.46 14.41
C LYS A 395 5.75 -10.95 14.36
N TRP A 396 4.77 -11.84 14.31
CA TRP A 396 3.36 -11.45 14.20
C TRP A 396 2.85 -10.80 15.48
N GLU A 397 3.25 -11.26 16.67
CA GLU A 397 2.93 -10.62 17.94
C GLU A 397 3.52 -9.19 18.02
N ALA A 398 4.75 -9.01 17.52
CA ALA A 398 5.37 -7.69 17.45
C ALA A 398 4.65 -6.74 16.51
N PHE A 399 4.15 -7.24 15.35
CA PHE A 399 3.36 -6.45 14.40
C PHE A 399 1.99 -6.08 14.98
N GLU A 400 1.29 -7.00 15.65
CA GLU A 400 0.04 -6.72 16.36
C GLU A 400 0.26 -5.65 17.44
N THR A 401 1.27 -5.82 18.30
CA THR A 401 1.63 -4.83 19.34
C THR A 401 1.95 -3.47 18.74
N PHE A 402 2.64 -3.43 17.61
CA PHE A 402 2.96 -2.19 16.91
C PHE A 402 1.68 -1.51 16.39
N ASN A 403 0.77 -2.25 15.77
CA ASN A 403 -0.52 -1.73 15.32
C ASN A 403 -1.37 -1.21 16.49
N GLU A 404 -1.45 -1.95 17.60
CA GLU A 404 -2.16 -1.53 18.81
C GLU A 404 -1.58 -0.25 19.46
N SER A 405 -0.29 0.02 19.25
CA SER A 405 0.38 1.24 19.75
C SER A 405 0.14 2.45 18.84
N ALA A 406 -0.32 2.23 17.62
CA ALA A 406 -0.50 3.29 16.64
C ALA A 406 -1.77 4.10 16.91
N VAL A 407 -1.68 5.41 16.73
CA VAL A 407 -2.80 6.34 16.94
C VAL A 407 -3.42 6.67 15.58
N PRO A 408 -4.76 6.56 15.42
CA PRO A 408 -5.43 7.00 14.21
C PRO A 408 -5.17 8.48 13.90
N SER A 409 -4.89 8.79 12.64
CA SER A 409 -4.85 10.17 12.17
C SER A 409 -6.22 10.85 12.36
N PRO A 410 -6.26 12.16 12.65
CA PRO A 410 -7.52 12.92 12.74
C PRO A 410 -8.40 12.86 11.48
N ILE A 411 -7.79 12.53 10.34
CA ILE A 411 -8.49 12.42 9.05
C ILE A 411 -8.54 10.96 8.53
N LEU A 412 -8.40 9.97 9.43
CA LEU A 412 -8.55 8.58 9.05
C LEU A 412 -9.99 8.33 8.56
N GLY A 413 -10.14 7.77 7.35
CA GLY A 413 -11.43 7.59 6.68
C GLY A 413 -11.88 8.78 5.83
N PHE A 414 -11.21 9.92 5.88
CA PHE A 414 -11.47 11.05 4.97
C PHE A 414 -10.80 10.81 3.61
N HIS A 415 -11.59 10.70 2.56
CA HIS A 415 -11.12 10.47 1.19
C HIS A 415 -11.47 11.64 0.29
N PHE A 416 -10.47 12.47 -0.01
CA PHE A 416 -10.63 13.65 -0.84
C PHE A 416 -10.90 13.31 -2.32
N ASP A 417 -11.97 13.87 -2.92
CA ASP A 417 -12.24 13.83 -4.36
C ASP A 417 -11.64 15.06 -5.06
N PRO A 418 -10.58 14.90 -5.87
CA PRO A 418 -9.93 16.02 -6.55
C PRO A 418 -10.70 16.54 -7.78
N SER A 419 -11.87 16.00 -8.11
CA SER A 419 -12.58 16.21 -9.38
C SER A 419 -12.81 17.70 -9.70
N ASN A 420 -13.10 18.51 -8.69
CA ASN A 420 -13.41 19.95 -8.85
C ASN A 420 -12.18 20.85 -8.98
N VAL A 421 -10.98 20.33 -8.62
CA VAL A 421 -9.72 21.11 -8.53
C VAL A 421 -8.53 20.48 -9.23
N ARG A 422 -8.78 19.55 -10.15
CA ARG A 422 -7.71 18.80 -10.87
C ARG A 422 -6.71 19.70 -11.58
N THR A 423 -7.18 20.80 -12.16
CA THR A 423 -6.32 21.74 -12.88
C THR A 423 -5.39 22.48 -11.92
N GLU A 424 -5.91 22.91 -10.80
CA GLU A 424 -5.18 23.58 -9.76
C GLU A 424 -4.15 22.63 -9.14
N ILE A 425 -4.52 21.39 -8.81
CA ILE A 425 -3.62 20.35 -8.30
C ILE A 425 -2.46 20.11 -9.28
N ALA A 426 -2.74 19.96 -10.58
CA ALA A 426 -1.69 19.78 -11.59
C ALA A 426 -0.72 20.98 -11.66
N ASN A 427 -1.27 22.21 -11.53
CA ASN A 427 -0.44 23.41 -11.48
C ASN A 427 0.42 23.48 -10.21
N LEU A 428 -0.17 23.12 -9.05
CA LEU A 428 0.54 23.05 -7.77
C LEU A 428 1.66 22.03 -7.81
N SER A 429 1.43 20.84 -8.35
CA SER A 429 2.45 19.79 -8.51
C SER A 429 3.66 20.28 -9.32
N ASN A 430 3.43 21.09 -10.37
CA ASN A 430 4.55 21.70 -11.13
C ASN A 430 5.36 22.69 -10.28
N VAL A 431 4.69 23.51 -9.45
CA VAL A 431 5.37 24.45 -8.55
C VAL A 431 6.10 23.67 -7.44
N ALA A 432 5.44 22.67 -6.84
CA ALA A 432 6.03 21.84 -5.80
C ALA A 432 7.31 21.16 -6.27
N SER A 433 7.33 20.60 -7.48
CA SER A 433 8.51 19.97 -8.07
C SER A 433 9.69 20.94 -8.30
N GLU A 434 9.42 22.24 -8.46
CA GLU A 434 10.46 23.26 -8.61
C GLU A 434 11.07 23.68 -7.26
N TYR A 435 10.24 23.73 -6.19
CA TYR A 435 10.62 24.37 -4.93
C TYR A 435 10.90 23.42 -3.78
N LEU A 436 10.18 22.29 -3.66
CA LEU A 436 10.24 21.48 -2.44
C LEU A 436 11.55 20.73 -2.28
N ALA A 437 12.07 20.09 -3.31
CA ALA A 437 13.34 19.36 -3.19
C ALA A 437 14.52 20.27 -2.76
N PRO A 438 14.69 21.49 -3.29
CA PRO A 438 15.66 22.45 -2.77
C PRO A 438 15.43 22.86 -1.31
N ILE A 439 14.20 23.09 -0.88
CA ILE A 439 13.85 23.44 0.50
C ILE A 439 14.14 22.24 1.43
N TYR A 440 13.64 21.05 1.10
CA TYR A 440 13.76 19.84 1.91
C TYR A 440 15.22 19.37 2.09
N THR A 441 16.08 19.61 1.09
CA THR A 441 17.50 19.27 1.18
C THR A 441 18.37 20.40 1.75
N GLY A 442 17.75 21.55 2.10
CA GLY A 442 18.46 22.71 2.63
C GLY A 442 19.37 23.41 1.63
N SER A 443 19.29 23.07 0.32
CA SER A 443 20.17 23.69 -0.71
C SER A 443 19.88 25.16 -0.97
N VAL A 444 18.75 25.66 -0.49
CA VAL A 444 18.31 27.05 -0.57
C VAL A 444 18.00 27.61 0.82
N ASP A 445 18.00 28.93 0.96
CA ASP A 445 17.60 29.62 2.20
C ASP A 445 16.07 29.54 2.36
N PRO A 446 15.54 28.83 3.40
CA PRO A 446 14.10 28.70 3.58
C PRO A 446 13.39 30.03 3.86
N GLU A 447 14.07 30.99 4.52
CA GLU A 447 13.50 32.33 4.80
C GLU A 447 13.21 33.11 3.50
N GLU A 448 13.94 32.81 2.43
CA GLU A 448 13.73 33.43 1.10
C GLU A 448 12.82 32.55 0.22
N TYR A 449 13.07 31.23 0.17
CA TYR A 449 12.44 30.35 -0.82
C TYR A 449 11.03 29.88 -0.42
N VAL A 450 10.76 29.70 0.89
CA VAL A 450 9.42 29.28 1.34
C VAL A 450 8.36 30.35 1.01
N PRO A 451 8.57 31.65 1.32
CA PRO A 451 7.63 32.70 0.88
C PRO A 451 7.46 32.79 -0.65
N MET A 452 8.51 32.51 -1.41
CA MET A 452 8.43 32.49 -2.87
C MET A 452 7.59 31.28 -3.35
N ALA A 453 7.80 30.10 -2.76
CA ALA A 453 7.03 28.88 -3.07
C ALA A 453 5.54 29.10 -2.76
N ILE A 454 5.21 29.59 -1.55
CA ILE A 454 3.83 29.90 -1.13
C ILE A 454 3.16 30.83 -2.15
N LYS A 455 3.80 31.95 -2.47
CA LYS A 455 3.24 32.88 -3.44
C LYS A 455 2.99 32.27 -4.81
N ARG A 456 3.90 31.41 -5.30
CA ARG A 456 3.74 30.70 -6.58
C ARG A 456 2.63 29.68 -6.53
N MET A 457 2.43 29.03 -5.37
CA MET A 457 1.36 28.08 -5.13
C MET A 457 0.00 28.79 -5.02
N GLU A 458 -0.06 29.96 -4.36
CA GLU A 458 -1.26 30.82 -4.36
C GLU A 458 -1.66 31.20 -5.79
N ASP A 459 -0.69 31.69 -6.59
CA ASP A 459 -0.92 32.06 -8.00
C ASP A 459 -1.34 30.82 -8.86
N ALA A 460 -1.01 29.59 -8.44
CA ALA A 460 -1.38 28.34 -9.07
C ALA A 460 -2.75 27.78 -8.62
N GLY A 461 -3.37 28.37 -7.58
CA GLY A 461 -4.71 28.04 -7.10
C GLY A 461 -4.76 27.27 -5.77
N LEU A 462 -3.74 27.41 -4.92
CA LEU A 462 -3.67 26.73 -3.61
C LEU A 462 -4.90 27.01 -2.74
N GLU A 463 -5.34 28.28 -2.61
CA GLU A 463 -6.51 28.67 -1.82
C GLU A 463 -7.76 27.87 -2.24
N LYS A 464 -8.00 27.74 -3.56
CA LYS A 464 -9.13 26.99 -4.07
C LYS A 464 -9.05 25.48 -3.72
N VAL A 465 -7.84 24.90 -3.74
CA VAL A 465 -7.66 23.50 -3.34
C VAL A 465 -7.89 23.32 -1.84
N MET A 466 -7.38 24.21 -1.02
CA MET A 466 -7.59 24.19 0.43
C MET A 466 -9.07 24.35 0.81
N ASP A 467 -9.78 25.29 0.17
CA ASP A 467 -11.21 25.49 0.37
C ASP A 467 -12.02 24.24 0.01
N GLU A 468 -11.67 23.57 -1.09
CA GLU A 468 -12.32 22.33 -1.52
C GLU A 468 -12.03 21.17 -0.54
N VAL A 469 -10.78 21.02 -0.09
CA VAL A 469 -10.40 20.01 0.91
C VAL A 469 -11.17 20.24 2.21
N GLN A 470 -11.21 21.48 2.70
CA GLN A 470 -11.92 21.81 3.94
C GLN A 470 -13.42 21.57 3.82
N ALA A 471 -14.04 21.97 2.70
CA ALA A 471 -15.47 21.76 2.48
C ALA A 471 -15.84 20.27 2.46
N GLN A 472 -15.05 19.43 1.77
CA GLN A 472 -15.29 17.99 1.75
C GLN A 472 -15.03 17.33 3.12
N TYR A 473 -14.02 17.81 3.86
CA TYR A 473 -13.75 17.33 5.23
C TYR A 473 -14.93 17.64 6.18
N GLU A 474 -15.49 18.85 6.11
CA GLU A 474 -16.65 19.23 6.91
C GLU A 474 -17.89 18.39 6.55
N GLU A 475 -18.13 18.14 5.25
CA GLU A 475 -19.23 17.29 4.80
C GLU A 475 -19.04 15.84 5.28
N TRP A 476 -17.83 15.29 5.15
CA TRP A 476 -17.50 13.94 5.66
C TRP A 476 -17.73 13.84 7.17
N LYS A 477 -17.29 14.84 7.94
CA LYS A 477 -17.45 14.86 9.40
C LYS A 477 -18.93 14.89 9.81
N GLU A 478 -19.78 15.66 9.11
CA GLU A 478 -21.22 15.66 9.36
C GLU A 478 -21.84 14.27 9.14
N VAL A 479 -21.42 13.53 8.11
CA VAL A 479 -21.89 12.16 7.84
C VAL A 479 -21.44 11.18 8.92
N MET A 480 -20.23 11.32 9.45
CA MET A 480 -19.69 10.42 10.49
C MET A 480 -20.29 10.67 11.89
N GLU A 481 -20.90 11.83 12.13
CA GLU A 481 -21.58 12.16 13.39
C GLU A 481 -23.08 11.74 13.44
N GLU A 482 -23.69 11.40 12.27
CA GLU A 482 -25.09 10.92 12.16
C GLU A 482 -25.19 9.40 12.42
#